data_226a268d34a402a9f2034fe918c035fb
#
_entry.id   226a268d34a402a9f2034fe918c035fb
#
_cell.length_a   1.000
_cell.length_b   1.000
_cell.length_c   1.000
_cell.angle_alpha   90.00
_cell.angle_beta   90.00
_cell.angle_gamma   90.00
#
_symmetry.space_group_name_H-M   'P 1'
#
loop_
_entity.id
_entity.type
_entity.pdbx_description
1 polymer ?
#
loop_
_entity_poly.entity_id
_entity_poly.type
_entity_poly.pdbx_seq_one_letter_code
_entity_poly.pdbx_strand_id
1 'polypeptide(L)'
;MTADLVAFLRARLDEREQAAHVAIFCTENGPDITAWFVGNQEVVGPAGESIARAVMQHPGILDLIATNDPAFVLADVAAKRAILDQAEDWIRYEPPARERHLHDVAAEAELGDAGRQMIRLLVQPYAGHPEFHPAWAVTT
;
A
#
# COMPACT_ATOMS: atom_id res chain seq x y z
N MET A 1 10.25 -13.61 12.12
CA MET A 1 10.63 -13.07 10.79
C MET A 1 9.41 -12.69 9.94
N THR A 2 8.46 -13.58 9.65
CA THR A 2 7.22 -13.20 8.90
C THR A 2 6.32 -12.26 9.70
N ALA A 3 6.13 -12.50 11.00
CA ALA A 3 5.32 -11.65 11.87
C ALA A 3 5.86 -10.21 11.95
N ASP A 4 7.17 -10.03 12.05
CA ASP A 4 7.80 -8.70 12.11
C ASP A 4 7.63 -7.97 10.77
N LEU A 5 7.73 -8.69 9.65
CA LEU A 5 7.51 -8.15 8.31
C LEU A 5 6.05 -7.70 8.12
N VAL A 6 5.09 -8.50 8.58
CA VAL A 6 3.66 -8.16 8.56
C VAL A 6 3.39 -6.92 9.41
N ALA A 7 3.92 -6.89 10.64
CA ALA A 7 3.76 -5.75 11.55
C ALA A 7 4.34 -4.46 10.95
N PHE A 8 5.53 -4.53 10.39
CA PHE A 8 6.15 -3.41 9.68
C PHE A 8 5.27 -2.92 8.53
N LEU A 9 4.81 -3.82 7.65
CA LEU A 9 3.97 -3.44 6.50
C LEU A 9 2.65 -2.79 6.95
N ARG A 10 2.00 -3.33 7.97
CA ARG A 10 0.77 -2.74 8.52
C ARG A 10 1.02 -1.33 9.03
N ALA A 11 2.09 -1.10 9.78
CA ALA A 11 2.44 0.23 10.25
C ALA A 11 2.64 1.23 9.11
N ARG A 12 3.31 0.83 8.02
CA ARG A 12 3.49 1.70 6.83
C ARG A 12 2.17 1.99 6.11
N LEU A 13 1.27 1.02 6.05
CA LEU A 13 -0.06 1.23 5.46
C LEU A 13 -0.91 2.18 6.32
N ASP A 14 -0.84 2.04 7.65
CA ASP A 14 -1.52 2.94 8.60
C ASP A 14 -1.01 4.38 8.47
N GLU A 15 0.30 4.58 8.34
CA GLU A 15 0.89 5.92 8.13
C GLU A 15 0.42 6.55 6.82
N ARG A 16 0.35 5.77 5.73
CA ARG A 16 -0.14 6.26 4.44
C ARG A 16 -1.62 6.65 4.51
N GLU A 17 -2.43 5.82 5.14
CA GLU A 17 -3.85 6.11 5.36
C GLU A 17 -4.03 7.38 6.18
N GLN A 18 -3.29 7.51 7.28
CA GLN A 18 -3.33 8.70 8.12
C GLN A 18 -2.93 9.96 7.35
N ALA A 19 -1.88 9.88 6.53
CA ALA A 19 -1.46 11.00 5.70
C ALA A 19 -2.54 11.42 4.70
N ALA A 20 -3.23 10.45 4.08
CA ALA A 20 -4.33 10.72 3.16
C ALA A 20 -5.51 11.38 3.89
N HIS A 21 -5.88 10.90 5.08
CA HIS A 21 -6.94 11.52 5.88
C HIS A 21 -6.59 12.93 6.33
N VAL A 22 -5.34 13.19 6.72
CA VAL A 22 -4.89 14.55 7.05
C VAL A 22 -4.97 15.45 5.82
N ALA A 23 -4.58 14.98 4.65
CA ALA A 23 -4.68 15.74 3.41
C ALA A 23 -6.15 16.11 3.07
N ILE A 24 -7.08 15.17 3.26
CA ILE A 24 -8.52 15.43 3.08
C ILE A 24 -9.02 16.48 4.09
N PHE A 25 -8.61 16.37 5.35
CA PHE A 25 -9.08 17.28 6.41
C PHE A 25 -8.54 18.70 6.25
N CYS A 26 -7.34 18.85 5.69
CA CYS A 26 -6.71 20.15 5.46
C CYS A 26 -7.27 20.89 4.22
N THR A 27 -8.11 20.24 3.39
CA THR A 27 -8.80 20.92 2.30
C THR A 27 -10.07 21.58 2.83
N GLU A 28 -10.28 22.87 2.52
CA GLU A 28 -11.28 23.75 3.17
C GLU A 28 -12.76 23.36 2.97
N ASN A 29 -13.09 22.32 2.18
CA ASN A 29 -14.47 22.06 1.73
C ASN A 29 -15.07 20.69 2.10
N GLY A 30 -14.53 20.00 3.12
CA GLY A 30 -15.20 18.81 3.68
C GLY A 30 -14.86 17.48 3.01
N PRO A 31 -15.44 16.37 3.50
CA PRO A 31 -14.97 15.02 3.26
C PRO A 31 -15.19 14.43 1.85
N ASP A 32 -15.90 15.14 0.96
CA ASP A 32 -16.23 14.63 -0.38
C ASP A 32 -15.17 14.95 -1.45
N ILE A 33 -14.02 15.55 -1.05
CA ILE A 33 -13.10 16.15 -2.00
C ILE A 33 -11.71 15.52 -1.86
N THR A 34 -11.53 14.40 -2.53
CA THR A 34 -10.32 13.56 -2.43
C THR A 34 -9.44 13.57 -3.69
N ALA A 35 -9.95 14.09 -4.81
CA ALA A 35 -9.26 14.08 -6.09
C ALA A 35 -8.50 15.39 -6.36
N TRP A 36 -7.26 15.30 -6.81
CA TRP A 36 -6.42 16.41 -7.23
C TRP A 36 -6.23 16.41 -8.75
N PHE A 37 -6.07 17.58 -9.35
CA PHE A 37 -5.83 17.69 -10.79
C PHE A 37 -4.76 18.73 -11.11
N VAL A 38 -4.14 18.62 -12.28
CA VAL A 38 -3.12 19.55 -12.75
C VAL A 38 -3.81 20.70 -13.50
N GLY A 39 -3.53 21.95 -13.07
CA GLY A 39 -3.98 23.16 -13.75
C GLY A 39 -2.96 24.29 -13.61
N ASN A 40 -2.65 25.01 -14.69
CA ASN A 40 -1.78 26.20 -14.68
C ASN A 40 -0.46 26.05 -13.91
N GLN A 41 0.25 24.94 -14.06
CA GLN A 41 1.50 24.60 -13.36
C GLN A 41 1.34 24.38 -11.84
N GLU A 42 0.17 24.04 -11.40
CA GLU A 42 -0.15 23.69 -10.03
C GLU A 42 -0.93 22.37 -9.97
N VAL A 43 -0.79 21.65 -8.86
CA VAL A 43 -1.77 20.65 -8.46
C VAL A 43 -2.84 21.37 -7.67
N VAL A 44 -4.07 21.25 -8.12
CA VAL A 44 -5.22 21.98 -7.59
C VAL A 44 -6.15 20.98 -6.94
N GLY A 45 -6.59 21.28 -5.75
CA GLY A 45 -7.65 20.57 -5.07
C GLY A 45 -9.02 20.93 -5.66
N PRO A 46 -10.06 20.19 -5.28
CA PRO A 46 -11.39 20.27 -5.86
C PRO A 46 -12.09 21.62 -5.65
N ALA A 47 -11.70 22.39 -4.62
CA ALA A 47 -12.21 23.76 -4.39
C ALA A 47 -11.38 24.83 -5.13
N GLY A 48 -10.40 24.43 -5.95
CA GLY A 48 -9.50 25.34 -6.64
C GLY A 48 -8.32 25.81 -5.80
N GLU A 49 -8.13 25.25 -4.60
CA GLU A 49 -6.98 25.53 -3.75
C GLU A 49 -5.67 24.96 -4.34
N SER A 50 -4.58 25.70 -4.21
CA SER A 50 -3.26 25.24 -4.65
C SER A 50 -2.69 24.23 -3.63
N ILE A 51 -2.55 22.97 -4.04
CA ILE A 51 -1.94 21.90 -3.23
C ILE A 51 -0.42 21.93 -3.39
N ALA A 52 0.06 22.05 -4.63
CA ALA A 52 1.49 22.13 -4.94
C ALA A 52 1.71 22.95 -6.20
N ARG A 53 2.80 23.72 -6.21
CA ARG A 53 3.22 24.49 -7.37
C ARG A 53 4.61 24.05 -7.81
N ALA A 54 4.79 23.80 -9.10
CA ALA A 54 6.11 23.51 -9.65
C ALA A 54 6.93 24.82 -9.75
N VAL A 55 8.08 24.86 -9.08
CA VAL A 55 9.04 25.96 -9.16
C VAL A 55 9.81 25.93 -10.49
N MET A 56 9.87 24.76 -11.11
CA MET A 56 10.43 24.54 -12.45
C MET A 56 9.43 23.80 -13.32
N GLN A 57 9.45 24.07 -14.65
CA GLN A 57 8.54 23.48 -15.63
C GLN A 57 8.88 21.99 -15.89
N HIS A 58 8.57 21.15 -14.92
CA HIS A 58 8.61 19.69 -15.07
C HIS A 58 7.18 19.13 -14.97
N PRO A 59 6.43 19.07 -16.08
CA PRO A 59 5.01 18.64 -16.04
C PRO A 59 4.82 17.26 -15.39
N GLY A 60 5.73 16.32 -15.61
CA GLY A 60 5.65 14.99 -15.01
C GLY A 60 5.69 14.96 -13.47
N ILE A 61 6.23 15.99 -12.80
CA ILE A 61 6.21 16.08 -11.33
C ILE A 61 4.80 16.38 -10.84
N LEU A 62 4.12 17.31 -11.49
CA LEU A 62 2.74 17.66 -11.15
C LEU A 62 1.78 16.48 -11.40
N ASP A 63 1.96 15.79 -12.51
CA ASP A 63 1.18 14.58 -12.83
C ASP A 63 1.40 13.51 -11.75
N LEU A 64 2.64 13.28 -11.32
CA LEU A 64 2.96 12.32 -10.25
C LEU A 64 2.26 12.70 -8.93
N ILE A 65 2.28 13.97 -8.55
CA ILE A 65 1.60 14.44 -7.34
C ILE A 65 0.09 14.25 -7.47
N ALA A 66 -0.51 14.68 -8.58
CA ALA A 66 -1.95 14.59 -8.80
C ALA A 66 -2.46 13.14 -8.86
N THR A 67 -1.70 12.22 -9.44
CA THR A 67 -2.07 10.79 -9.50
C THR A 67 -1.91 10.08 -8.15
N ASN A 68 -1.26 10.69 -7.17
CA ASN A 68 -1.18 10.21 -5.80
C ASN A 68 -2.08 11.02 -4.86
N ASP A 69 -3.26 11.38 -5.33
CA ASP A 69 -4.26 12.05 -4.52
C ASP A 69 -4.76 11.19 -3.34
N PRO A 70 -5.44 11.77 -2.35
CA PRO A 70 -5.92 11.01 -1.20
C PRO A 70 -6.84 9.85 -1.56
N ALA A 71 -7.70 9.98 -2.58
CA ALA A 71 -8.60 8.90 -3.00
C ALA A 71 -7.81 7.69 -3.52
N PHE A 72 -6.82 7.94 -4.38
CA PHE A 72 -5.93 6.88 -4.87
C PHE A 72 -5.15 6.23 -3.74
N VAL A 73 -4.59 7.02 -2.81
CA VAL A 73 -3.83 6.50 -1.67
C VAL A 73 -4.69 5.59 -0.78
N LEU A 74 -5.92 6.00 -0.47
CA LEU A 74 -6.85 5.19 0.34
C LEU A 74 -7.23 3.89 -0.37
N ALA A 75 -7.51 3.94 -1.68
CA ALA A 75 -7.81 2.74 -2.47
C ALA A 75 -6.61 1.78 -2.55
N ASP A 76 -5.40 2.30 -2.76
CA ASP A 76 -4.15 1.53 -2.79
C ASP A 76 -3.87 0.84 -1.43
N VAL A 77 -4.07 1.57 -0.32
CA VAL A 77 -3.93 1.01 1.03
C VAL A 77 -4.95 -0.11 1.27
N ALA A 78 -6.21 0.11 0.92
CA ALA A 78 -7.26 -0.91 1.08
C ALA A 78 -6.95 -2.18 0.26
N ALA A 79 -6.51 -2.02 -0.99
CA ALA A 79 -6.12 -3.15 -1.83
C ALA A 79 -4.93 -3.92 -1.25
N LYS A 80 -3.90 -3.23 -0.76
CA LYS A 80 -2.72 -3.85 -0.13
C LYS A 80 -3.05 -4.59 1.16
N ARG A 81 -3.96 -4.06 1.98
CA ARG A 81 -4.45 -4.75 3.17
C ARG A 81 -5.18 -6.05 2.79
N ALA A 82 -6.06 -6.01 1.80
CA ALA A 82 -6.75 -7.21 1.33
C ALA A 82 -5.79 -8.29 0.81
N ILE A 83 -4.75 -7.90 0.07
CA ILE A 83 -3.70 -8.81 -0.38
C ILE A 83 -2.91 -9.38 0.81
N LEU A 84 -2.58 -8.55 1.80
CA LEU A 84 -1.87 -8.96 2.99
C LEU A 84 -2.68 -9.98 3.80
N ASP A 85 -3.97 -9.71 4.03
CA ASP A 85 -4.86 -10.60 4.75
C ASP A 85 -4.99 -11.95 4.03
N GLN A 86 -5.15 -11.94 2.70
CA GLN A 86 -5.17 -13.16 1.89
C GLN A 86 -3.85 -13.95 1.98
N ALA A 87 -2.71 -13.26 1.96
CA ALA A 87 -1.41 -13.90 2.09
C ALA A 87 -1.21 -14.54 3.48
N GLU A 88 -1.69 -13.88 4.53
CA GLU A 88 -1.67 -14.45 5.88
C GLU A 88 -2.61 -15.65 6.01
N ASP A 89 -3.77 -15.64 5.37
CA ASP A 89 -4.68 -16.79 5.34
C ASP A 89 -4.04 -17.99 4.65
N TRP A 90 -3.32 -17.79 3.55
CA TRP A 90 -2.58 -18.86 2.88
C TRP A 90 -1.44 -19.43 3.74
N ILE A 91 -0.75 -18.58 4.50
CA ILE A 91 0.32 -19.03 5.42
C ILE A 91 -0.27 -19.82 6.60
N ARG A 92 -1.48 -19.50 7.04
CA ARG A 92 -2.17 -20.12 8.18
C ARG A 92 -3.10 -21.26 7.80
N TYR A 93 -3.25 -21.53 6.49
CA TYR A 93 -4.19 -22.53 6.03
C TYR A 93 -3.90 -23.90 6.63
N GLU A 94 -4.89 -24.44 7.34
CA GLU A 94 -4.91 -25.82 7.83
C GLU A 94 -6.15 -26.52 7.26
N PRO A 95 -5.99 -27.61 6.48
CA PRO A 95 -7.12 -28.31 5.91
C PRO A 95 -7.99 -28.95 7.02
N PRO A 96 -9.32 -29.05 6.81
CA PRO A 96 -10.22 -29.73 7.74
C PRO A 96 -9.73 -31.16 8.02
N ALA A 97 -9.87 -31.63 9.26
CA ALA A 97 -9.37 -32.94 9.71
C ALA A 97 -9.85 -34.11 8.84
N ARG A 98 -11.09 -34.02 8.28
CA ARG A 98 -11.67 -35.01 7.37
C ARG A 98 -11.03 -35.05 5.99
N GLU A 99 -10.31 -34.01 5.62
CA GLU A 99 -9.72 -33.83 4.29
C GLU A 99 -8.19 -33.96 4.30
N ARG A 100 -7.55 -33.99 5.51
CA ARG A 100 -6.07 -34.02 5.65
C ARG A 100 -5.41 -35.19 4.94
N HIS A 101 -6.08 -36.33 4.81
CA HIS A 101 -5.56 -37.49 4.10
C HIS A 101 -5.68 -37.40 2.57
N LEU A 102 -6.44 -36.40 2.07
CA LEU A 102 -6.63 -36.13 0.65
C LEU A 102 -5.81 -34.93 0.18
N HIS A 103 -5.29 -34.14 1.13
CA HIS A 103 -4.49 -32.96 0.81
C HIS A 103 -3.04 -33.35 0.45
N ASP A 104 -2.57 -32.74 -0.62
CA ASP A 104 -1.16 -32.80 -1.00
C ASP A 104 -0.38 -31.80 -0.12
N VAL A 105 0.43 -32.32 0.79
CA VAL A 105 1.29 -31.53 1.69
C VAL A 105 2.22 -30.59 0.89
N ALA A 106 2.59 -30.98 -0.32
CA ALA A 106 3.40 -30.12 -1.20
C ALA A 106 2.61 -28.89 -1.67
N ALA A 107 1.35 -29.07 -2.06
CA ALA A 107 0.49 -27.96 -2.47
C ALA A 107 0.22 -26.96 -1.33
N GLU A 108 0.07 -27.44 -0.10
CA GLU A 108 -0.08 -26.58 1.09
C GLU A 108 1.21 -25.78 1.36
N ALA A 109 2.36 -26.41 1.25
CA ALA A 109 3.64 -25.74 1.40
C ALA A 109 3.86 -24.67 0.33
N GLU A 110 3.50 -24.96 -0.93
CA GLU A 110 3.55 -24.00 -2.05
C GLU A 110 2.65 -22.81 -1.80
N LEU A 111 1.44 -23.02 -1.29
CA LEU A 111 0.50 -21.93 -0.95
C LEU A 111 1.07 -21.03 0.13
N GLY A 112 1.61 -21.60 1.20
CA GLY A 112 2.28 -20.85 2.27
C GLY A 112 3.51 -20.09 1.77
N ASP A 113 4.30 -20.65 0.85
CA ASP A 113 5.44 -19.97 0.23
C ASP A 113 4.97 -18.81 -0.67
N ALA A 114 3.89 -19.00 -1.44
CA ALA A 114 3.31 -17.95 -2.24
C ALA A 114 2.84 -16.77 -1.37
N GLY A 115 2.16 -17.05 -0.24
CA GLY A 115 1.77 -16.01 0.72
C GLY A 115 2.98 -15.24 1.27
N ARG A 116 4.03 -15.92 1.67
CA ARG A 116 5.28 -15.28 2.12
C ARG A 116 5.92 -14.41 1.04
N GLN A 117 5.90 -14.87 -0.21
CA GLN A 117 6.42 -14.11 -1.34
C GLN A 117 5.59 -12.86 -1.62
N MET A 118 4.25 -12.94 -1.55
CA MET A 118 3.37 -11.78 -1.71
C MET A 118 3.69 -10.69 -0.69
N ILE A 119 3.85 -11.05 0.59
CA ILE A 119 4.19 -10.09 1.65
C ILE A 119 5.56 -9.45 1.38
N ARG A 120 6.55 -10.23 0.93
CA ARG A 120 7.87 -9.69 0.56
C ARG A 120 7.78 -8.71 -0.61
N LEU A 121 6.94 -8.95 -1.61
CA LEU A 121 6.76 -8.02 -2.73
C LEU A 121 6.06 -6.72 -2.28
N LEU A 122 5.04 -6.82 -1.43
CA LEU A 122 4.33 -5.66 -0.90
C LEU A 122 5.21 -4.71 -0.07
N VAL A 123 6.26 -5.22 0.56
CA VAL A 123 7.15 -4.41 1.40
C VAL A 123 8.25 -3.69 0.61
N GLN A 124 8.56 -4.11 -0.64
CA GLN A 124 9.68 -3.54 -1.42
C GLN A 124 9.61 -2.01 -1.61
N PRO A 125 8.46 -1.36 -1.81
CA PRO A 125 8.38 0.09 -1.90
C PRO A 125 8.94 0.83 -0.67
N TYR A 126 9.07 0.14 0.47
CA TYR A 126 9.58 0.68 1.73
C TYR A 126 11.05 0.33 2.01
N ALA A 127 11.79 -0.19 1.02
CA ALA A 127 13.18 -0.62 1.19
C ALA A 127 14.13 0.50 1.67
N GLY A 128 13.79 1.78 1.44
CA GLY A 128 14.53 2.93 1.95
C GLY A 128 14.15 3.35 3.39
N HIS A 129 13.20 2.70 4.02
CA HIS A 129 12.76 3.06 5.37
C HIS A 129 13.79 2.64 6.42
N PRO A 130 14.08 3.46 7.47
CA PRO A 130 15.09 3.13 8.49
C PRO A 130 14.86 1.81 9.23
N GLU A 131 13.61 1.42 9.41
CA GLU A 131 13.22 0.16 10.06
C GLU A 131 13.13 -1.04 9.10
N PHE A 132 13.41 -0.85 7.80
CA PHE A 132 13.40 -1.95 6.84
C PHE A 132 14.54 -2.92 7.11
N HIS A 133 14.21 -4.17 7.37
CA HIS A 133 15.24 -5.19 7.61
C HIS A 133 15.78 -5.72 6.28
N PRO A 134 17.12 -5.75 6.06
CA PRO A 134 17.72 -6.18 4.77
C PRO A 134 17.31 -7.58 4.31
N ALA A 135 17.01 -8.50 5.23
CA ALA A 135 16.54 -9.84 4.92
C ALA A 135 15.15 -9.90 4.25
N TRP A 136 14.44 -8.78 4.21
CA TRP A 136 13.15 -8.66 3.52
C TRP A 136 13.27 -8.28 2.05
N ALA A 137 14.45 -7.83 1.64
CA ALA A 137 14.72 -7.48 0.25
C ALA A 137 14.54 -8.70 -0.67
N VAL A 138 13.92 -8.48 -1.82
CA VAL A 138 13.84 -9.49 -2.89
C VAL A 138 15.02 -9.28 -3.80
N THR A 139 15.86 -10.31 -3.94
CA THR A 139 16.96 -10.30 -4.90
C THR A 139 16.39 -10.53 -6.30
N THR A 140 16.50 -9.54 -7.16
CA THR A 140 16.19 -9.64 -8.61
C THR A 140 17.33 -10.27 -9.36
#